data_159227516ff86651085bf8a906823713
#
_entry.id   159227516ff86651085bf8a906823713
#
_cell.length_a   1.000
_cell.length_b   1.000
_cell.length_c   1.000
_cell.angle_alpha   90.00
_cell.angle_beta   90.00
_cell.angle_gamma   90.00
#
_symmetry.space_group_name_H-M   'P 1'
#
loop_
_entity.id
_entity.type
_entity.pdbx_description
1 polymer ?
#
loop_
_entity_poly.entity_id
_entity_poly.type
_entity_poly.pdbx_seq_one_letter_code
_entity_poly.pdbx_strand_id
1 'polypeptide(L)'
;MNNKLEVIGIDHGWSMMKTVTQVFVTGVKEITTTPALFGDVLEYDGKYYKIGTVRQEVKDTKVEDDSFYLLTLAAVAKELKKRGLSDAKVFLAVGLPLTRFGAERNNFIKYLTKNKRVDFRYENEAYHIEIDDVAVFPQCYAAVVDKIPTMAKKTLVVDIGSWTIDIMPVINKSPDESKCVTVPRGLITCMRSINEQCVRQLNGEVDETEIQNIMRYGRSDIDDEYLAIIKAEIEDFVEKVYLSLIHISEPTRPEPI
;
A
#
# COMPACT_ATOMS: atom_id res chain seq x y z
N MET A 1 -16.25 -7.61 -27.56
CA MET A 1 -16.07 -7.38 -26.11
C MET A 1 -16.37 -8.67 -25.37
N ASN A 2 -15.43 -9.14 -24.58
CA ASN A 2 -15.67 -10.29 -23.71
C ASN A 2 -16.68 -9.83 -22.64
N ASN A 3 -17.88 -10.42 -22.58
CA ASN A 3 -18.96 -10.00 -21.67
C ASN A 3 -18.67 -10.42 -20.19
N LYS A 4 -17.50 -11.00 -19.93
CA LYS A 4 -17.11 -11.45 -18.60
C LYS A 4 -16.59 -10.27 -17.78
N LEU A 5 -17.16 -10.09 -16.59
CA LEU A 5 -16.68 -9.10 -15.63
C LEU A 5 -15.38 -9.58 -15.00
N GLU A 6 -14.32 -8.77 -15.16
CA GLU A 6 -13.01 -9.04 -14.58
C GLU A 6 -12.87 -8.30 -13.24
N VAL A 7 -12.74 -9.06 -12.15
CA VAL A 7 -12.51 -8.48 -10.82
C VAL A 7 -11.01 -8.26 -10.63
N ILE A 8 -10.63 -7.02 -10.29
CA ILE A 8 -9.24 -6.63 -10.06
C ILE A 8 -9.13 -6.03 -8.66
N GLY A 9 -8.44 -6.75 -7.77
CA GLY A 9 -8.11 -6.27 -6.43
C GLY A 9 -6.85 -5.43 -6.46
N ILE A 10 -6.89 -4.22 -5.87
CA ILE A 10 -5.76 -3.30 -5.82
C ILE A 10 -5.60 -2.75 -4.40
N ASP A 11 -4.47 -3.04 -3.78
CA ASP A 11 -4.02 -2.36 -2.57
C ASP A 11 -3.22 -1.11 -2.94
N HIS A 12 -3.81 0.05 -2.69
CA HIS A 12 -3.23 1.36 -2.97
C HIS A 12 -2.32 1.81 -1.81
N GLY A 13 -1.20 1.10 -1.59
CA GLY A 13 -0.24 1.48 -0.56
C GLY A 13 0.53 2.76 -0.93
N TRP A 14 0.98 3.54 0.07
CA TRP A 14 1.78 4.74 -0.15
C TRP A 14 3.19 4.46 -0.68
N SER A 15 3.75 3.28 -0.42
CA SER A 15 5.06 2.88 -0.95
C SER A 15 4.96 1.95 -2.13
N MET A 16 4.02 1.01 -2.09
CA MET A 16 3.87 -0.03 -3.09
C MET A 16 2.40 -0.20 -3.46
N MET A 17 2.14 -0.23 -4.75
CA MET A 17 0.88 -0.73 -5.31
C MET A 17 0.96 -2.25 -5.36
N LYS A 18 -0.10 -2.92 -4.94
CA LYS A 18 -0.16 -4.39 -4.96
C LYS A 18 -1.46 -4.86 -5.60
N THR A 19 -1.37 -5.89 -6.41
CA THR A 19 -2.50 -6.63 -6.95
C THR A 19 -2.31 -8.12 -6.64
N VAL A 20 -3.17 -8.97 -7.15
CA VAL A 20 -3.03 -10.43 -6.95
C VAL A 20 -1.71 -10.95 -7.53
N THR A 21 -1.25 -10.40 -8.66
CA THR A 21 -0.07 -10.89 -9.38
C THR A 21 1.09 -9.90 -9.48
N GLN A 22 0.90 -8.65 -9.05
CA GLN A 22 1.87 -7.58 -9.24
C GLN A 22 2.14 -6.81 -7.96
N VAL A 23 3.41 -6.40 -7.80
CA VAL A 23 3.85 -5.44 -6.79
C VAL A 23 4.79 -4.45 -7.47
N PHE A 24 4.53 -3.16 -7.34
CA PHE A 24 5.39 -2.12 -7.92
C PHE A 24 5.36 -0.84 -7.08
N VAL A 25 6.38 -0.01 -7.22
CA VAL A 25 6.53 1.22 -6.43
C VAL A 25 5.39 2.20 -6.73
N THR A 26 4.81 2.79 -5.70
CA THR A 26 3.81 3.85 -5.81
C THR A 26 4.51 5.13 -6.25
N GLY A 27 4.67 5.30 -7.55
CA GLY A 27 5.36 6.43 -8.15
C GLY A 27 4.92 6.69 -9.57
N VAL A 28 4.66 7.96 -9.87
CA VAL A 28 4.29 8.45 -11.21
C VAL A 28 5.14 9.67 -11.51
N LYS A 29 5.76 9.68 -12.70
CA LYS A 29 6.50 10.83 -13.20
C LYS A 29 6.10 11.12 -14.64
N GLU A 30 5.56 12.31 -14.90
CA GLU A 30 5.26 12.76 -16.27
C GLU A 30 6.53 12.83 -17.11
N ILE A 31 6.47 12.34 -18.34
CA ILE A 31 7.52 12.41 -19.36
C ILE A 31 7.08 13.45 -20.39
N THR A 32 7.86 14.49 -20.55
CA THR A 32 7.52 15.64 -21.43
C THR A 32 7.75 15.37 -22.91
N THR A 33 8.46 14.29 -23.27
CA THR A 33 8.79 13.92 -24.65
C THR A 33 8.35 12.48 -24.90
N THR A 34 8.13 12.11 -26.15
CA THR A 34 7.86 10.70 -26.51
C THR A 34 9.01 9.81 -26.03
N PRO A 35 8.73 8.79 -25.22
CA PRO A 35 9.77 7.92 -24.69
C PRO A 35 10.38 7.03 -25.79
N ALA A 36 11.70 6.83 -25.75
CA ALA A 36 12.39 5.90 -26.62
C ALA A 36 12.14 4.42 -26.24
N LEU A 37 11.89 4.17 -24.94
CA LEU A 37 11.59 2.86 -24.39
C LEU A 37 10.28 2.93 -23.62
N PHE A 38 9.40 1.95 -23.83
CA PHE A 38 8.05 1.93 -23.28
C PHE A 38 7.88 1.03 -22.03
N GLY A 39 8.94 0.44 -21.50
CA GLY A 39 8.85 -0.34 -20.26
C GLY A 39 8.28 0.50 -19.12
N ASP A 40 7.24 0.02 -18.43
CA ASP A 40 6.50 0.73 -17.38
C ASP A 40 6.05 2.15 -17.75
N VAL A 41 5.76 2.42 -19.02
CA VAL A 41 5.20 3.70 -19.48
C VAL A 41 3.71 3.56 -19.70
N LEU A 42 2.95 4.44 -19.05
CA LEU A 42 1.53 4.67 -19.28
C LEU A 42 1.37 5.88 -20.19
N GLU A 43 0.60 5.73 -21.28
CA GLU A 43 0.12 6.83 -22.12
C GLU A 43 -1.37 7.01 -21.85
N TYR A 44 -1.74 8.18 -21.37
CA TYR A 44 -3.11 8.52 -21.04
C TYR A 44 -3.36 10.02 -21.31
N ASP A 45 -4.48 10.34 -21.97
CA ASP A 45 -4.88 11.71 -22.32
C ASP A 45 -3.77 12.50 -23.05
N GLY A 46 -3.08 11.83 -24.00
CA GLY A 46 -2.02 12.42 -24.81
C GLY A 46 -0.71 12.71 -24.06
N LYS A 47 -0.56 12.23 -22.84
CA LYS A 47 0.63 12.37 -22.02
C LYS A 47 1.26 11.03 -21.68
N TYR A 48 2.56 11.05 -21.41
CA TYR A 48 3.32 9.88 -21.03
C TYR A 48 3.72 9.97 -19.56
N TYR A 49 3.60 8.84 -18.84
CA TYR A 49 3.92 8.73 -17.43
C TYR A 49 4.79 7.51 -17.18
N LYS A 50 5.94 7.68 -16.56
CA LYS A 50 6.74 6.58 -16.05
C LYS A 50 6.16 6.12 -14.71
N ILE A 51 5.86 4.85 -14.63
CA ILE A 51 5.27 4.20 -13.46
C ILE A 51 6.36 3.47 -12.67
N GLY A 52 6.28 3.55 -11.33
CA GLY A 52 7.09 2.71 -10.46
C GLY A 52 8.54 3.12 -10.26
N THR A 53 8.96 4.31 -10.66
CA THR A 53 10.39 4.71 -10.59
C THR A 53 10.77 5.43 -9.31
N VAL A 54 9.99 6.40 -8.88
CA VAL A 54 10.27 7.22 -7.70
C VAL A 54 9.04 7.17 -6.80
N ARG A 55 9.24 6.79 -5.53
CA ARG A 55 8.16 6.78 -4.54
C ARG A 55 7.58 8.20 -4.40
N GLN A 56 6.26 8.31 -4.43
CA GLN A 56 5.58 9.58 -4.21
C GLN A 56 5.70 10.00 -2.75
N GLU A 57 5.66 11.33 -2.54
CA GLU A 57 5.45 11.89 -1.22
C GLU A 57 4.05 11.51 -0.71
N VAL A 58 3.95 11.30 0.59
CA VAL A 58 2.66 11.03 1.23
C VAL A 58 1.87 12.33 1.30
N LYS A 59 0.64 12.24 0.81
CA LYS A 59 -0.32 13.34 0.83
C LYS A 59 -1.44 13.08 1.84
N ASP A 60 -2.22 14.09 2.12
CA ASP A 60 -3.34 13.96 3.05
C ASP A 60 -4.39 12.96 2.56
N THR A 61 -4.63 12.92 1.25
CA THR A 61 -5.59 11.98 0.63
C THR A 61 -5.09 11.47 -0.71
N LYS A 62 -5.58 10.29 -1.11
CA LYS A 62 -5.25 9.64 -2.38
C LYS A 62 -5.94 10.27 -3.60
N VAL A 63 -6.85 11.20 -3.39
CA VAL A 63 -7.62 11.87 -4.46
C VAL A 63 -7.17 13.30 -4.73
N GLU A 64 -6.03 13.71 -4.18
CA GLU A 64 -5.52 15.07 -4.27
C GLU A 64 -5.08 15.43 -5.70
N ASP A 65 -4.53 14.46 -6.42
CA ASP A 65 -4.18 14.57 -7.82
C ASP A 65 -4.48 13.27 -8.59
N ASP A 66 -4.10 13.19 -9.86
CA ASP A 66 -4.37 12.03 -10.71
C ASP A 66 -3.37 10.87 -10.51
N SER A 67 -2.43 10.97 -9.61
CA SER A 67 -1.37 9.96 -9.45
C SER A 67 -1.93 8.57 -9.14
N PHE A 68 -2.82 8.44 -8.15
CA PHE A 68 -3.42 7.14 -7.83
C PHE A 68 -4.38 6.63 -8.92
N TYR A 69 -4.99 7.51 -9.70
CA TYR A 69 -5.77 7.11 -10.86
C TYR A 69 -4.89 6.49 -11.94
N LEU A 70 -3.77 7.14 -12.28
CA LEU A 70 -2.79 6.64 -13.25
C LEU A 70 -2.16 5.32 -12.78
N LEU A 71 -1.85 5.20 -11.49
CA LEU A 71 -1.37 3.96 -10.88
C LEU A 71 -2.42 2.84 -10.95
N THR A 72 -3.71 3.18 -10.79
CA THR A 72 -4.82 2.23 -10.96
C THR A 72 -4.90 1.72 -12.40
N LEU A 73 -4.80 2.61 -13.40
CA LEU A 73 -4.78 2.21 -14.82
C LEU A 73 -3.59 1.27 -15.12
N ALA A 74 -2.40 1.59 -14.60
CA ALA A 74 -1.23 0.72 -14.74
C ALA A 74 -1.42 -0.63 -14.06
N ALA A 75 -1.99 -0.67 -12.85
CA ALA A 75 -2.30 -1.91 -12.13
C ALA A 75 -3.31 -2.78 -12.91
N VAL A 76 -4.35 -2.16 -13.46
CA VAL A 76 -5.35 -2.83 -14.32
C VAL A 76 -4.69 -3.40 -15.57
N ALA A 77 -3.85 -2.61 -16.28
CA ALA A 77 -3.13 -3.09 -17.45
C ALA A 77 -2.24 -4.29 -17.15
N LYS A 78 -1.47 -4.22 -16.06
CA LYS A 78 -0.59 -5.34 -15.62
C LYS A 78 -1.39 -6.61 -15.32
N GLU A 79 -2.54 -6.51 -14.68
CA GLU A 79 -3.43 -7.66 -14.41
C GLU A 79 -4.09 -8.20 -15.67
N LEU A 80 -4.60 -7.32 -16.55
CA LEU A 80 -5.19 -7.73 -17.83
C LEU A 80 -4.17 -8.39 -18.74
N LYS A 81 -2.94 -7.87 -18.81
CA LYS A 81 -1.83 -8.48 -19.56
C LYS A 81 -1.57 -9.92 -19.10
N LYS A 82 -1.56 -10.17 -17.78
CA LYS A 82 -1.43 -11.53 -17.22
C LYS A 82 -2.57 -12.46 -17.62
N ARG A 83 -3.76 -11.92 -17.86
CA ARG A 83 -4.95 -12.65 -18.29
C ARG A 83 -5.06 -12.75 -19.81
N GLY A 84 -4.14 -12.15 -20.56
CA GLY A 84 -4.17 -12.10 -22.05
C GLY A 84 -5.32 -11.25 -22.59
N LEU A 85 -5.72 -10.19 -21.88
CA LEU A 85 -6.84 -9.32 -22.21
C LEU A 85 -6.36 -7.89 -22.44
N SER A 86 -6.96 -7.22 -23.42
CA SER A 86 -6.78 -5.78 -23.68
C SER A 86 -8.10 -5.01 -23.66
N ASP A 87 -9.23 -5.71 -23.84
CA ASP A 87 -10.58 -5.20 -23.75
C ASP A 87 -11.31 -5.89 -22.61
N ALA A 88 -11.77 -5.14 -21.61
CA ALA A 88 -12.45 -5.74 -20.46
C ALA A 88 -13.45 -4.80 -19.79
N LYS A 89 -14.52 -5.40 -19.26
CA LYS A 89 -15.36 -4.79 -18.25
C LYS A 89 -14.77 -5.16 -16.88
N VAL A 90 -14.39 -4.15 -16.07
CA VAL A 90 -13.65 -4.36 -14.82
C VAL A 90 -14.47 -3.90 -13.61
N PHE A 91 -14.42 -4.72 -12.56
CA PHE A 91 -14.87 -4.38 -11.22
C PHE A 91 -13.62 -4.17 -10.35
N LEU A 92 -13.47 -2.98 -9.77
CA LEU A 92 -12.32 -2.66 -8.94
C LEU A 92 -12.63 -2.91 -7.46
N ALA A 93 -11.87 -3.80 -6.82
CA ALA A 93 -11.88 -4.00 -5.38
C ALA A 93 -10.66 -3.31 -4.78
N VAL A 94 -10.86 -2.19 -4.08
CA VAL A 94 -9.76 -1.31 -3.66
C VAL A 94 -9.74 -1.08 -2.15
N GLY A 95 -8.57 -0.70 -1.61
CA GLY A 95 -8.36 -0.51 -0.18
C GLY A 95 -8.14 0.94 0.24
N LEU A 96 -8.74 1.33 1.37
CA LEU A 96 -8.41 2.55 2.09
C LEU A 96 -7.95 2.23 3.52
N PRO A 97 -7.09 3.09 4.12
CA PRO A 97 -6.72 2.94 5.53
C PRO A 97 -7.95 2.85 6.43
N LEU A 98 -7.87 1.99 7.43
CA LEU A 98 -9.01 1.64 8.29
C LEU A 98 -9.70 2.86 8.92
N THR A 99 -8.93 3.77 9.51
CA THR A 99 -9.46 4.95 10.20
C THR A 99 -9.95 6.05 9.24
N ARG A 100 -9.56 6.02 7.98
CA ARG A 100 -9.96 6.99 6.95
C ARG A 100 -11.12 6.49 6.07
N PHE A 101 -11.46 5.22 6.17
CA PHE A 101 -12.43 4.56 5.32
C PHE A 101 -13.78 5.29 5.27
N GLY A 102 -14.36 5.62 6.41
CA GLY A 102 -15.67 6.30 6.48
C GLY A 102 -15.68 7.68 5.82
N ALA A 103 -14.61 8.45 6.00
CA ALA A 103 -14.49 9.80 5.47
C ALA A 103 -14.17 9.86 3.98
N GLU A 104 -13.34 8.93 3.48
CA GLU A 104 -12.77 9.02 2.13
C GLU A 104 -13.45 8.10 1.11
N ARG A 105 -14.20 7.07 1.54
CA ARG A 105 -14.78 6.05 0.65
C ARG A 105 -15.52 6.62 -0.56
N ASN A 106 -16.46 7.53 -0.33
CA ASN A 106 -17.30 8.05 -1.40
C ASN A 106 -16.51 8.92 -2.40
N ASN A 107 -15.53 9.67 -1.91
CA ASN A 107 -14.66 10.49 -2.76
C ASN A 107 -13.73 9.61 -3.58
N PHE A 108 -13.22 8.52 -3.00
CA PHE A 108 -12.35 7.59 -3.70
C PHE A 108 -13.10 6.80 -4.79
N ILE A 109 -14.36 6.39 -4.55
CA ILE A 109 -15.22 5.79 -5.58
C ILE A 109 -15.42 6.79 -6.75
N LYS A 110 -15.83 8.02 -6.47
CA LYS A 110 -16.03 9.06 -7.48
C LYS A 110 -14.75 9.33 -8.28
N TYR A 111 -13.61 9.37 -7.60
CA TYR A 111 -12.31 9.59 -8.21
C TYR A 111 -11.94 8.47 -9.18
N LEU A 112 -12.11 7.20 -8.80
CA LEU A 112 -11.80 6.06 -9.65
C LEU A 112 -12.82 5.86 -10.78
N THR A 113 -14.07 6.30 -10.61
CA THR A 113 -15.14 6.20 -11.61
C THR A 113 -15.35 7.47 -12.42
N LYS A 114 -14.45 8.46 -12.31
CA LYS A 114 -14.57 9.74 -13.04
C LYS A 114 -14.72 9.58 -14.55
N ASN A 115 -14.15 8.52 -15.11
CA ASN A 115 -14.35 8.09 -16.49
C ASN A 115 -14.81 6.63 -16.50
N LYS A 116 -16.05 6.39 -16.96
CA LYS A 116 -16.61 5.04 -17.04
C LYS A 116 -15.93 4.17 -18.08
N ARG A 117 -15.57 4.76 -19.24
CA ARG A 117 -14.79 4.12 -20.30
C ARG A 117 -13.46 4.81 -20.41
N VAL A 118 -12.41 4.03 -20.44
CA VAL A 118 -11.03 4.54 -20.44
C VAL A 118 -10.22 3.81 -21.50
N ASP A 119 -9.69 4.60 -22.43
CA ASP A 119 -8.76 4.17 -23.46
C ASP A 119 -7.38 4.69 -23.06
N PHE A 120 -6.40 3.80 -23.00
CA PHE A 120 -5.03 4.15 -22.64
C PHE A 120 -4.05 3.13 -23.22
N ARG A 121 -2.76 3.44 -23.18
CA ARG A 121 -1.71 2.48 -23.54
C ARG A 121 -0.80 2.24 -22.33
N TYR A 122 -0.38 1.02 -22.17
CA TYR A 122 0.63 0.65 -21.19
C TYR A 122 1.67 -0.24 -21.85
N GLU A 123 2.96 0.12 -21.73
CA GLU A 123 4.07 -0.56 -22.43
C GLU A 123 3.83 -0.70 -23.93
N ASN A 124 3.28 0.36 -24.54
CA ASN A 124 2.90 0.44 -25.96
C ASN A 124 1.75 -0.49 -26.40
N GLU A 125 1.13 -1.24 -25.49
CA GLU A 125 -0.08 -2.02 -25.74
C GLU A 125 -1.33 -1.18 -25.44
N ALA A 126 -2.34 -1.23 -26.34
CA ALA A 126 -3.60 -0.50 -26.15
C ALA A 126 -4.53 -1.28 -25.23
N TYR A 127 -5.20 -0.58 -24.31
CA TYR A 127 -6.22 -1.12 -23.41
C TYR A 127 -7.51 -0.30 -23.53
N HIS A 128 -8.63 -1.01 -23.58
CA HIS A 128 -9.98 -0.45 -23.63
C HIS A 128 -10.78 -1.04 -22.48
N ILE A 129 -11.00 -0.27 -21.43
CA ILE A 129 -11.70 -0.78 -20.25
C ILE A 129 -13.00 -0.03 -20.01
N GLU A 130 -14.02 -0.76 -19.51
CA GLU A 130 -15.20 -0.17 -18.91
C GLU A 130 -15.18 -0.48 -17.41
N ILE A 131 -15.10 0.55 -16.56
CA ILE A 131 -15.19 0.41 -15.11
C ILE A 131 -16.68 0.22 -14.78
N ASP A 132 -17.06 -1.01 -14.40
CA ASP A 132 -18.43 -1.35 -14.06
C ASP A 132 -18.83 -0.73 -12.73
N ASP A 133 -18.03 -1.04 -11.68
CA ASP A 133 -18.23 -0.52 -10.34
C ASP A 133 -16.91 -0.58 -9.55
N VAL A 134 -16.89 0.11 -8.41
CA VAL A 134 -15.75 0.17 -7.47
C VAL A 134 -16.24 -0.14 -6.06
N ALA A 135 -15.77 -1.25 -5.49
CA ALA A 135 -15.96 -1.55 -4.08
C ALA A 135 -14.72 -1.15 -3.28
N VAL A 136 -14.92 -0.40 -2.21
CA VAL A 136 -13.85 0.03 -1.32
C VAL A 136 -13.93 -0.75 -0.01
N PHE A 137 -12.79 -1.26 0.45
CA PHE A 137 -12.65 -2.05 1.67
C PHE A 137 -11.65 -1.41 2.63
N PRO A 138 -11.84 -1.53 3.96
CA PRO A 138 -10.80 -1.18 4.92
C PRO A 138 -9.60 -2.13 4.76
N GLN A 139 -8.37 -1.61 4.58
CA GLN A 139 -7.17 -2.41 4.25
C GLN A 139 -6.90 -3.52 5.27
N CYS A 140 -6.71 -3.21 6.53
CA CYS A 140 -6.46 -4.19 7.59
C CYS A 140 -7.54 -5.30 7.65
N TYR A 141 -8.82 -4.93 7.49
CA TYR A 141 -9.94 -5.88 7.46
C TYR A 141 -9.88 -6.78 6.22
N ALA A 142 -9.68 -6.21 5.04
CA ALA A 142 -9.62 -6.94 3.78
C ALA A 142 -8.53 -8.03 3.77
N ALA A 143 -7.42 -7.80 4.49
CA ALA A 143 -6.30 -8.73 4.58
C ALA A 143 -6.63 -10.02 5.37
N VAL A 144 -7.67 -10.01 6.21
CA VAL A 144 -7.97 -11.11 7.14
C VAL A 144 -9.43 -11.58 7.15
N VAL A 145 -10.27 -11.02 6.30
CA VAL A 145 -11.73 -11.30 6.32
C VAL A 145 -12.06 -12.79 6.21
N ASP A 146 -11.32 -13.53 5.42
CA ASP A 146 -11.45 -14.99 5.24
C ASP A 146 -11.00 -15.78 6.48
N LYS A 147 -10.14 -15.22 7.32
CA LYS A 147 -9.59 -15.82 8.54
C LYS A 147 -10.41 -15.50 9.79
N ILE A 148 -11.21 -14.43 9.77
CA ILE A 148 -12.00 -14.00 10.92
C ILE A 148 -12.85 -15.15 11.53
N PRO A 149 -13.51 -16.02 10.73
CA PRO A 149 -14.31 -17.13 11.29
C PRO A 149 -13.51 -18.13 12.12
N THR A 150 -12.19 -18.24 11.87
CA THR A 150 -11.29 -19.18 12.56
C THR A 150 -10.49 -18.51 13.70
N MET A 151 -10.58 -17.20 13.87
CA MET A 151 -9.86 -16.48 14.91
C MET A 151 -10.36 -16.84 16.29
N ALA A 152 -9.47 -16.66 17.28
CA ALA A 152 -9.81 -16.79 18.71
C ALA A 152 -10.87 -15.73 19.10
N LYS A 153 -11.51 -15.96 20.27
CA LYS A 153 -12.56 -15.07 20.80
C LYS A 153 -12.12 -13.61 20.94
N LYS A 154 -10.85 -13.40 21.23
CA LYS A 154 -10.19 -12.08 21.22
C LYS A 154 -8.92 -12.21 20.38
N THR A 155 -8.82 -11.46 19.32
CA THR A 155 -7.66 -11.42 18.42
C THR A 155 -7.33 -9.96 18.12
N LEU A 156 -6.04 -9.65 18.05
CA LEU A 156 -5.58 -8.36 17.59
C LEU A 156 -4.95 -8.55 16.20
N VAL A 157 -5.46 -7.85 15.21
CA VAL A 157 -4.88 -7.79 13.87
C VAL A 157 -4.02 -6.54 13.79
N VAL A 158 -2.77 -6.71 13.37
CA VAL A 158 -1.80 -5.62 13.22
C VAL A 158 -1.28 -5.65 11.79
N ASP A 159 -1.53 -4.58 11.04
CA ASP A 159 -1.03 -4.38 9.68
C ASP A 159 0.09 -3.35 9.73
N ILE A 160 1.32 -3.80 9.52
CA ILE A 160 2.53 -2.96 9.54
C ILE A 160 2.80 -2.50 8.11
N GLY A 161 2.28 -1.34 7.77
CA GLY A 161 2.52 -0.68 6.50
C GLY A 161 3.83 0.11 6.45
N SER A 162 4.12 0.70 5.29
CA SER A 162 5.31 1.54 5.13
C SER A 162 5.23 2.84 5.94
N TRP A 163 4.05 3.46 6.04
CA TRP A 163 3.85 4.74 6.70
C TRP A 163 3.06 4.66 7.99
N THR A 164 2.13 3.71 8.07
CA THR A 164 1.23 3.54 9.20
C THR A 164 1.24 2.10 9.68
N ILE A 165 0.85 1.92 10.93
CA ILE A 165 0.48 0.64 11.50
C ILE A 165 -1.00 0.71 11.83
N ASP A 166 -1.80 -0.13 11.19
CA ASP A 166 -3.22 -0.25 11.47
C ASP A 166 -3.47 -1.39 12.46
N ILE A 167 -4.21 -1.11 13.52
CA ILE A 167 -4.49 -2.04 14.61
C ILE A 167 -6.00 -2.21 14.71
N MET A 168 -6.47 -3.45 14.56
CA MET A 168 -7.88 -3.80 14.57
C MET A 168 -8.15 -4.94 15.56
N PRO A 169 -8.77 -4.66 16.72
CA PRO A 169 -9.28 -5.70 17.60
C PRO A 169 -10.46 -6.44 16.98
N VAL A 170 -10.43 -7.77 17.06
CA VAL A 170 -11.53 -8.65 16.65
C VAL A 170 -12.04 -9.37 17.89
N ILE A 171 -13.29 -9.13 18.26
CA ILE A 171 -13.93 -9.70 19.44
C ILE A 171 -15.13 -10.54 19.01
N ASN A 172 -15.17 -11.80 19.43
CA ASN A 172 -16.23 -12.75 19.04
C ASN A 172 -16.43 -12.80 17.52
N LYS A 173 -15.32 -12.80 16.76
CA LYS A 173 -15.32 -12.84 15.28
C LYS A 173 -15.94 -11.61 14.61
N SER A 174 -15.95 -10.48 15.30
CA SER A 174 -16.40 -9.19 14.76
C SER A 174 -15.34 -8.12 15.05
N PRO A 175 -14.94 -7.29 14.07
CA PRO A 175 -14.09 -6.13 14.32
C PRO A 175 -14.75 -5.17 15.32
N ASP A 176 -13.96 -4.66 16.26
CA ASP A 176 -14.38 -3.60 17.19
C ASP A 176 -13.91 -2.25 16.62
N GLU A 177 -14.75 -1.65 15.77
CA GLU A 177 -14.43 -0.39 15.09
C GLU A 177 -14.09 0.74 16.05
N SER A 178 -14.71 0.75 17.25
CA SER A 178 -14.48 1.79 18.25
C SER A 178 -13.08 1.79 18.85
N LYS A 179 -12.36 0.68 18.70
CA LYS A 179 -10.99 0.46 19.19
C LYS A 179 -9.95 0.32 18.08
N CYS A 180 -10.36 0.55 16.84
CA CYS A 180 -9.41 0.58 15.73
C CYS A 180 -8.54 1.82 15.81
N VAL A 181 -7.23 1.64 15.63
CA VAL A 181 -6.24 2.70 15.71
C VAL A 181 -5.29 2.64 14.52
N THR A 182 -4.94 3.78 13.96
CA THR A 182 -3.83 3.94 13.01
C THR A 182 -2.71 4.72 13.69
N VAL A 183 -1.53 4.09 13.79
CA VAL A 183 -0.32 4.73 14.32
C VAL A 183 0.52 5.23 13.15
N PRO A 184 0.90 6.53 13.09
CA PRO A 184 1.70 7.08 11.99
C PRO A 184 3.20 6.79 12.17
N ARG A 185 3.56 5.52 12.33
CA ARG A 185 4.93 5.03 12.55
C ARG A 185 5.15 3.71 11.82
N GLY A 186 5.11 3.74 10.49
CA GLY A 186 5.35 2.54 9.68
C GLY A 186 6.85 2.25 9.49
N LEU A 187 7.16 1.25 8.65
CA LEU A 187 8.52 0.77 8.40
C LEU A 187 9.49 1.85 7.88
N ILE A 188 8.99 2.89 7.20
CA ILE A 188 9.83 4.01 6.74
C ILE A 188 10.44 4.77 7.92
N THR A 189 9.72 4.91 9.04
CA THR A 189 10.27 5.53 10.25
C THR A 189 11.44 4.73 10.82
N CYS A 190 11.34 3.40 10.82
CA CYS A 190 12.43 2.51 11.22
C CYS A 190 13.63 2.67 10.27
N MET A 191 13.42 2.60 8.95
CA MET A 191 14.50 2.73 7.96
C MET A 191 15.21 4.09 8.02
N ARG A 192 14.48 5.17 8.29
CA ARG A 192 15.07 6.50 8.50
C ARG A 192 15.93 6.52 9.77
N SER A 193 15.43 5.98 10.89
CA SER A 193 16.20 5.88 12.13
C SER A 193 17.49 5.09 11.93
N ILE A 194 17.42 3.97 11.21
CA ILE A 194 18.61 3.17 10.85
C ILE A 194 19.63 4.02 10.12
N ASN A 195 19.24 4.70 9.03
CA ASN A 195 20.18 5.53 8.27
C ASN A 195 20.73 6.72 9.07
N GLU A 196 19.90 7.36 9.90
CA GLU A 196 20.38 8.41 10.80
C GLU A 196 21.46 7.89 11.77
N GLN A 197 21.32 6.68 12.29
CA GLN A 197 22.31 6.08 13.18
C GLN A 197 23.58 5.64 12.40
N CYS A 198 23.42 5.07 11.22
CA CYS A 198 24.54 4.69 10.35
C CYS A 198 25.39 5.93 9.97
N VAL A 199 24.75 7.02 9.58
CA VAL A 199 25.45 8.28 9.29
C VAL A 199 26.17 8.81 10.54
N ARG A 200 25.50 8.80 11.70
CA ARG A 200 26.06 9.31 12.96
C ARG A 200 27.27 8.51 13.43
N GLN A 201 27.23 7.18 13.34
CA GLN A 201 28.26 6.30 13.93
C GLN A 201 29.34 5.88 12.94
N LEU A 202 29.00 5.71 11.67
CA LEU A 202 29.87 5.15 10.65
C LEU A 202 30.09 6.11 9.45
N ASN A 203 29.46 7.30 9.46
CA ASN A 203 29.51 8.28 8.39
C ASN A 203 29.11 7.73 7.00
N GLY A 204 28.17 6.77 6.99
CA GLY A 204 27.68 6.12 5.76
C GLY A 204 26.20 5.78 5.86
N GLU A 205 25.57 5.56 4.71
CA GLU A 205 24.18 5.17 4.59
C GLU A 205 24.06 3.73 4.08
N VAL A 206 22.96 3.06 4.40
CA VAL A 206 22.63 1.72 3.91
C VAL A 206 21.45 1.83 2.96
N ASP A 207 21.53 1.14 1.83
CA ASP A 207 20.42 1.08 0.86
C ASP A 207 19.16 0.46 1.48
N GLU A 208 18.01 1.01 1.09
CA GLU A 208 16.71 0.52 1.59
C GLU A 208 16.50 -0.97 1.31
N THR A 209 17.00 -1.47 0.18
CA THR A 209 16.90 -2.88 -0.20
C THR A 209 17.67 -3.78 0.77
N GLU A 210 18.85 -3.35 1.20
CA GLU A 210 19.65 -4.08 2.18
C GLU A 210 18.96 -4.13 3.56
N ILE A 211 18.42 -3.00 4.01
CA ILE A 211 17.63 -2.95 5.25
C ILE A 211 16.41 -3.88 5.16
N GLN A 212 15.70 -3.87 4.04
CA GLN A 212 14.55 -4.77 3.83
C GLN A 212 14.96 -6.25 3.79
N ASN A 213 16.12 -6.58 3.21
CA ASN A 213 16.65 -7.94 3.22
C ASN A 213 16.96 -8.41 4.65
N ILE A 214 17.54 -7.53 5.47
CA ILE A 214 17.80 -7.85 6.89
C ILE A 214 16.49 -8.03 7.65
N MET A 215 15.50 -7.17 7.43
CA MET A 215 14.17 -7.30 8.05
C MET A 215 13.48 -8.63 7.68
N ARG A 216 13.67 -9.12 6.45
CA ARG A 216 13.01 -10.33 5.95
C ARG A 216 13.77 -11.61 6.28
N TYR A 217 15.10 -11.57 6.18
CA TYR A 217 15.94 -12.77 6.16
C TYR A 217 16.95 -12.80 7.32
N GLY A 218 17.03 -11.72 8.11
CA GLY A 218 17.97 -11.58 9.23
C GLY A 218 19.43 -11.36 8.82
N ARG A 219 19.70 -11.22 7.52
CA ARG A 219 21.06 -11.13 6.93
C ARG A 219 21.06 -10.32 5.64
N SER A 220 22.21 -9.73 5.33
CA SER A 220 22.57 -9.13 4.06
C SER A 220 24.09 -9.14 3.89
N ASP A 221 24.60 -8.83 2.71
CA ASP A 221 26.05 -8.75 2.43
C ASP A 221 26.54 -7.32 2.72
N ILE A 222 26.58 -6.98 4.00
CA ILE A 222 27.06 -5.69 4.52
C ILE A 222 27.99 -5.92 5.71
N ASP A 223 28.82 -4.91 6.02
CA ASP A 223 29.74 -4.96 7.16
C ASP A 223 29.01 -5.16 8.50
N ASP A 224 29.64 -5.92 9.38
CA ASP A 224 29.05 -6.30 10.69
C ASP A 224 28.68 -5.08 11.55
N GLU A 225 29.41 -3.96 11.42
CA GLU A 225 29.12 -2.72 12.15
C GLU A 225 27.77 -2.13 11.74
N TYR A 226 27.47 -2.07 10.42
CA TYR A 226 26.15 -1.67 9.92
C TYR A 226 25.05 -2.65 10.32
N LEU A 227 25.34 -3.95 10.22
CA LEU A 227 24.38 -4.99 10.59
C LEU A 227 23.98 -4.87 12.08
N ALA A 228 24.92 -4.56 12.98
CA ALA A 228 24.66 -4.37 14.39
C ALA A 228 23.72 -3.17 14.64
N ILE A 229 23.98 -2.03 13.99
CA ILE A 229 23.12 -0.83 14.10
C ILE A 229 21.70 -1.15 13.59
N ILE A 230 21.59 -1.80 12.43
CA ILE A 230 20.30 -2.12 11.82
C ILE A 230 19.47 -3.02 12.75
N LYS A 231 20.07 -4.06 13.32
CA LYS A 231 19.39 -4.97 14.25
C LYS A 231 18.92 -4.24 15.51
N ALA A 232 19.76 -3.39 16.11
CA ALA A 232 19.41 -2.63 17.29
C ALA A 232 18.21 -1.68 17.03
N GLU A 233 18.20 -0.98 15.89
CA GLU A 233 17.11 -0.07 15.53
C GLU A 233 15.80 -0.82 15.18
N ILE A 234 15.89 -2.01 14.57
CA ILE A 234 14.73 -2.88 14.35
C ILE A 234 14.14 -3.34 15.67
N GLU A 235 14.98 -3.77 16.63
CA GLU A 235 14.55 -4.19 17.98
C GLU A 235 13.85 -3.05 18.72
N ASP A 236 14.44 -1.84 18.71
CA ASP A 236 13.82 -0.63 19.29
C ASP A 236 12.47 -0.29 18.65
N PHE A 237 12.40 -0.39 17.31
CA PHE A 237 11.14 -0.17 16.58
C PHE A 237 10.07 -1.18 17.00
N VAL A 238 10.41 -2.48 17.07
CA VAL A 238 9.49 -3.55 17.46
C VAL A 238 9.03 -3.35 18.91
N GLU A 239 9.93 -2.96 19.82
CA GLU A 239 9.58 -2.68 21.22
C GLU A 239 8.59 -1.52 21.34
N LYS A 240 8.82 -0.42 20.61
CA LYS A 240 7.90 0.73 20.57
C LYS A 240 6.51 0.37 20.01
N VAL A 241 6.48 -0.47 18.97
CA VAL A 241 5.21 -1.00 18.45
C VAL A 241 4.51 -1.85 19.50
N TYR A 242 5.24 -2.76 20.15
CA TYR A 242 4.69 -3.65 21.16
C TYR A 242 4.11 -2.88 22.36
N LEU A 243 4.82 -1.87 22.85
CA LEU A 243 4.32 -1.01 23.94
C LEU A 243 3.01 -0.28 23.52
N SER A 244 2.92 0.17 22.27
CA SER A 244 1.69 0.77 21.76
C SER A 244 0.51 -0.23 21.76
N LEU A 245 0.78 -1.50 21.42
CA LEU A 245 -0.23 -2.57 21.43
C LEU A 245 -0.73 -2.89 22.84
N ILE A 246 0.14 -2.88 23.84
CA ILE A 246 -0.24 -3.10 25.24
C ILE A 246 -1.21 -2.02 25.69
N HIS A 247 -0.92 -0.75 25.45
CA HIS A 247 -1.79 0.36 25.82
C HIS A 247 -3.18 0.32 25.15
N ILE A 248 -3.27 -0.20 23.93
CA ILE A 248 -4.54 -0.36 23.20
C ILE A 248 -5.33 -1.55 23.73
N SER A 249 -4.67 -2.60 24.21
CA SER A 249 -5.30 -3.82 24.70
C SER A 249 -5.71 -3.78 26.17
N GLU A 250 -5.15 -2.87 26.96
CA GLU A 250 -5.54 -2.70 28.36
C GLU A 250 -6.95 -2.09 28.45
N PRO A 251 -7.85 -2.65 29.29
CA PRO A 251 -9.10 -1.98 29.59
C PRO A 251 -8.78 -0.66 30.30
N THR A 252 -9.30 0.45 29.77
CA THR A 252 -9.26 1.74 30.47
C THR A 252 -9.72 1.53 31.90
N ARG A 253 -8.79 1.69 32.87
CA ARG A 253 -9.19 1.70 34.28
C ARG A 253 -10.24 2.81 34.45
N PRO A 254 -11.39 2.51 35.08
CA PRO A 254 -12.32 3.58 35.45
C PRO A 254 -11.53 4.58 36.32
N GLU A 255 -11.62 5.86 35.99
CA GLU A 255 -11.12 6.90 36.88
C GLU A 255 -11.82 6.73 38.23
N PRO A 256 -11.11 6.75 39.36
CA PRO A 256 -11.77 6.73 40.69
C PRO A 256 -12.63 7.99 40.81
N ILE A 257 -13.92 7.75 41.07
CA ILE A 257 -14.92 8.79 41.41
C ILE A 257 -14.51 9.48 42.71
#